data_c24e64449044c22530fe535282a8d663
#
_entry.id   c24e64449044c22530fe535282a8d663
#
_cell.length_a   1.000
_cell.length_b   1.000
_cell.length_c   1.000
_cell.angle_alpha   90.00
_cell.angle_beta   90.00
_cell.angle_gamma   90.00
#
_symmetry.space_group_name_H-M   'P 1'
#
loop_
_entity.id
_entity.type
_entity.pdbx_description
1 polymer ?
#
loop_
_entity_poly.entity_id
_entity_poly.type
_entity_poly.pdbx_seq_one_letter_code
_entity_poly.pdbx_strand_id
1 'polypeptide(L)'
;ETVKSHIGAEVYPNRQTGQISIRLLRDDYNVADLPLFDEDSGLLEITQEKTGSTSLAPSQLIVKYIDQTDGAQRQVIVNNNAVAASQGRRSSEEVEFLGVPTGELAGRVGEREMRLKTTGLKRYKGVFDRRARSLNPGQPFRIRSTRRGIPETVVRVGRIEDNFLGDGKITLTVVQDQFNLPATTGVAPPPPGWIPPDRTPRAITVRRLIEAPYRELAGVIDPANLQLLDVSASYLAALAEAPTSLSQSYTLTDRVGSSGAFVDRGTGDWCPTGLLAAELPLAAGPSVVTLTNASRLEDVAVGQAAVVDDEIVRVDAVNYASGTVTLARGCADTVPAKHLAGARVWFYDTFEAVDETVYSQGVTLQARLLTNTSEGQLAPALAATDSLTLTGRQGKPYPPGQFRINGSAYPTKVYGALSVSWAKRDRIGQADQLIDTTVGNIGPEDGATVTLLVYSGTTLKRTYAGLTSSSWSYPLAEDMADGPLQDVRLVLRSVRDGINSWQQHDITIERHGLGFRLGEELGGVSA
;
A
#
# COMPACT_ATOMS: atom_id res chain seq x y z
N GLU A 1 23.67 12.17 -41.68
CA GLU A 1 22.67 11.07 -41.85
C GLU A 1 21.57 11.16 -40.79
N THR A 2 21.91 11.29 -39.53
CA THR A 2 20.94 11.34 -38.40
C THR A 2 19.87 12.43 -38.55
N VAL A 3 20.27 13.67 -38.91
CA VAL A 3 19.31 14.78 -39.11
C VAL A 3 18.37 14.49 -40.27
N LYS A 4 18.86 13.91 -41.37
CA LYS A 4 18.05 13.54 -42.54
C LYS A 4 16.94 12.55 -42.16
N SER A 5 17.27 11.54 -41.38
CA SER A 5 16.29 10.53 -40.94
C SER A 5 15.23 11.13 -40.03
N HIS A 6 15.62 11.99 -39.08
CA HIS A 6 14.70 12.65 -38.17
C HIS A 6 13.64 13.48 -38.87
N ILE A 7 14.07 14.35 -39.79
CA ILE A 7 13.16 15.25 -40.52
C ILE A 7 12.56 14.60 -41.77
N GLY A 8 13.03 13.40 -42.15
CA GLY A 8 12.62 12.74 -43.41
C GLY A 8 12.95 13.61 -44.62
N ALA A 9 14.21 13.92 -44.78
CA ALA A 9 14.68 14.77 -45.87
C ALA A 9 15.78 14.10 -46.70
N GLU A 10 15.95 14.55 -47.94
CA GLU A 10 17.09 14.21 -48.77
C GLU A 10 17.93 15.47 -49.04
N VAL A 11 19.26 15.34 -48.91
CA VAL A 11 20.24 16.40 -49.23
C VAL A 11 20.99 16.01 -50.49
N TYR A 12 20.98 16.89 -51.46
CA TYR A 12 21.57 16.57 -52.77
C TYR A 12 22.15 17.84 -53.43
N PRO A 13 23.14 17.69 -54.30
CA PRO A 13 23.51 18.74 -55.22
C PRO A 13 22.42 18.87 -56.30
N ASN A 14 21.85 20.06 -56.44
CA ASN A 14 20.84 20.35 -57.46
C ASN A 14 21.51 20.32 -58.82
N ARG A 15 20.99 19.48 -59.72
CA ARG A 15 21.59 19.25 -61.06
C ARG A 15 21.47 20.44 -62.01
N GLN A 16 20.57 21.37 -61.73
CA GLN A 16 20.37 22.56 -62.55
C GLN A 16 21.23 23.74 -62.07
N THR A 17 21.35 23.94 -60.77
CA THR A 17 22.01 25.10 -60.16
C THR A 17 23.40 24.80 -59.63
N GLY A 18 23.74 23.53 -59.38
CA GLY A 18 24.98 23.09 -58.72
C GLY A 18 25.04 23.34 -57.23
N GLN A 19 23.99 23.92 -56.62
CA GLN A 19 23.94 24.23 -55.21
C GLN A 19 23.46 23.02 -54.39
N ILE A 20 23.89 22.91 -53.12
CA ILE A 20 23.37 21.92 -52.19
C ILE A 20 21.95 22.32 -51.81
N SER A 21 21.01 21.42 -52.02
CA SER A 21 19.61 21.61 -51.75
C SER A 21 19.10 20.53 -50.77
N ILE A 22 18.13 20.90 -49.93
CA ILE A 22 17.41 19.98 -49.02
C ILE A 22 15.98 19.91 -49.51
N ARG A 23 15.47 18.68 -49.63
CA ARG A 23 14.05 18.42 -49.92
C ARG A 23 13.45 17.55 -48.85
N LEU A 24 12.36 18.02 -48.26
CA LEU A 24 11.55 17.21 -47.37
C LEU A 24 10.78 16.15 -48.19
N LEU A 25 10.78 14.92 -47.70
CA LEU A 25 10.02 13.85 -48.32
C LEU A 25 8.59 13.90 -47.72
N ARG A 26 7.71 14.64 -48.42
CA ARG A 26 6.30 14.84 -48.02
C ARG A 26 5.42 14.65 -49.24
N ASP A 27 4.11 14.48 -48.99
CA ASP A 27 3.06 14.43 -50.01
C ASP A 27 2.44 15.82 -50.27
N ASP A 28 3.27 16.85 -50.21
CA ASP A 28 2.93 18.26 -50.39
C ASP A 28 2.86 18.68 -51.90
N TYR A 29 2.30 17.80 -52.72
CA TYR A 29 2.17 18.02 -54.15
C TYR A 29 0.80 17.56 -54.67
N ASN A 30 0.34 18.17 -55.76
CA ASN A 30 -0.82 17.64 -56.49
C ASN A 30 -0.32 16.61 -57.53
N VAL A 31 -0.87 15.42 -57.50
CA VAL A 31 -0.48 14.32 -58.38
C VAL A 31 -0.61 14.70 -59.88
N ALA A 32 -1.65 15.47 -60.21
CA ALA A 32 -1.89 15.90 -61.61
C ALA A 32 -0.78 16.78 -62.18
N ASP A 33 -0.09 17.56 -61.31
CA ASP A 33 0.96 18.50 -61.72
C ASP A 33 2.33 17.83 -61.83
N LEU A 34 2.46 16.57 -61.42
CA LEU A 34 3.72 15.85 -61.48
C LEU A 34 4.03 15.42 -62.94
N PRO A 35 5.28 15.52 -63.39
CA PRO A 35 5.68 15.04 -64.74
C PRO A 35 5.42 13.55 -64.85
N LEU A 36 4.81 13.14 -65.96
CA LEU A 36 4.56 11.74 -66.30
C LEU A 36 5.64 11.26 -67.27
N PHE A 37 6.25 10.12 -66.98
CA PHE A 37 7.13 9.40 -67.86
C PHE A 37 6.52 8.04 -68.23
N ASP A 38 6.20 7.86 -69.48
CA ASP A 38 5.74 6.62 -70.10
C ASP A 38 6.52 6.32 -71.36
N GLU A 39 6.14 5.28 -72.11
CA GLU A 39 6.79 4.86 -73.31
C GLU A 39 6.83 5.98 -74.40
N ASP A 40 5.88 6.90 -74.38
CA ASP A 40 5.79 8.01 -75.34
C ASP A 40 6.43 9.29 -74.78
N SER A 41 6.59 9.42 -73.46
CA SER A 41 7.04 10.62 -72.79
C SER A 41 8.42 10.49 -72.13
N GLY A 42 9.25 9.52 -72.54
CA GLY A 42 10.65 9.46 -72.13
C GLY A 42 11.08 8.30 -71.25
N LEU A 43 10.21 7.38 -70.93
CA LEU A 43 10.58 6.11 -70.32
C LEU A 43 11.00 5.15 -71.43
N LEU A 44 12.28 4.82 -71.54
CA LEU A 44 12.81 3.95 -72.60
C LEU A 44 12.67 2.47 -72.21
N GLU A 45 13.02 2.13 -70.99
CA GLU A 45 12.99 0.76 -70.49
C GLU A 45 12.91 0.71 -68.98
N ILE A 46 12.21 -0.28 -68.42
CA ILE A 46 12.32 -0.69 -67.01
C ILE A 46 13.15 -1.97 -66.94
N THR A 47 14.36 -1.83 -66.42
CA THR A 47 15.34 -2.92 -66.37
C THR A 47 15.14 -3.81 -65.14
N GLN A 48 14.58 -3.28 -64.04
CA GLN A 48 14.39 -4.02 -62.81
C GLN A 48 13.15 -3.53 -62.07
N GLU A 49 12.39 -4.48 -61.53
CA GLU A 49 11.32 -4.27 -60.58
C GLU A 49 11.59 -5.13 -59.36
N LYS A 50 11.52 -4.54 -58.16
CA LYS A 50 11.65 -5.23 -56.91
C LYS A 50 10.55 -4.77 -55.96
N THR A 51 9.89 -5.71 -55.29
CA THR A 51 8.97 -5.42 -54.18
C THR A 51 9.66 -5.71 -52.86
N GLY A 52 9.55 -4.82 -51.91
CA GLY A 52 10.10 -5.03 -50.58
C GLY A 52 9.43 -6.21 -49.88
N SER A 53 10.20 -7.04 -49.20
CA SER A 53 9.64 -8.13 -48.40
C SER A 53 8.97 -7.58 -47.13
N THR A 54 7.73 -8.02 -46.87
CA THR A 54 6.97 -7.69 -45.66
C THR A 54 7.01 -8.81 -44.62
N SER A 55 7.62 -9.94 -44.96
CA SER A 55 7.64 -11.14 -44.10
C SER A 55 8.42 -10.96 -42.79
N LEU A 56 9.37 -10.04 -42.79
CA LEU A 56 10.18 -9.67 -41.61
C LEU A 56 9.87 -8.27 -41.07
N ALA A 57 8.80 -7.65 -41.57
CA ALA A 57 8.41 -6.32 -41.11
C ALA A 57 8.02 -6.35 -39.63
N PRO A 58 8.40 -5.35 -38.82
CA PRO A 58 7.99 -5.28 -37.44
C PRO A 58 6.49 -5.02 -37.34
N SER A 59 5.83 -5.66 -36.38
CA SER A 59 4.43 -5.37 -36.04
C SER A 59 4.31 -4.33 -34.92
N GLN A 60 5.42 -4.02 -34.26
CA GLN A 60 5.52 -3.01 -33.22
C GLN A 60 6.81 -2.23 -33.40
N LEU A 61 6.71 -0.92 -33.34
CA LEU A 61 7.87 -0.03 -33.40
C LEU A 61 7.94 0.78 -32.10
N ILE A 62 9.06 0.66 -31.40
CA ILE A 62 9.34 1.42 -30.19
C ILE A 62 10.21 2.61 -30.58
N VAL A 63 9.64 3.81 -30.51
CA VAL A 63 10.32 5.06 -30.88
C VAL A 63 10.83 5.74 -29.62
N LYS A 64 12.13 5.83 -29.45
CA LYS A 64 12.76 6.59 -28.36
C LYS A 64 12.98 8.04 -28.78
N TYR A 65 12.67 8.96 -27.90
CA TYR A 65 12.84 10.41 -28.11
C TYR A 65 13.23 11.10 -26.79
N ILE A 66 13.68 12.35 -26.86
CA ILE A 66 13.96 13.19 -25.67
C ILE A 66 12.84 14.21 -25.55
N ASP A 67 12.11 14.17 -24.43
CA ASP A 67 11.07 15.16 -24.14
C ASP A 67 11.69 16.51 -23.82
N GLN A 68 11.24 17.55 -24.54
CA GLN A 68 11.77 18.89 -24.36
C GLN A 68 11.42 19.52 -23.01
N THR A 69 10.38 19.00 -22.35
CA THR A 69 9.87 19.58 -21.09
C THR A 69 10.82 19.32 -19.92
N ASP A 70 11.41 18.14 -19.86
CA ASP A 70 12.25 17.70 -18.74
C ASP A 70 13.62 17.13 -19.17
N GLY A 71 13.87 17.04 -20.49
CA GLY A 71 15.09 16.45 -21.03
C GLY A 71 15.20 14.93 -20.84
N ALA A 72 14.16 14.27 -20.37
CA ALA A 72 14.18 12.84 -20.14
C ALA A 72 13.97 12.05 -21.44
N GLN A 73 14.67 10.92 -21.55
CA GLN A 73 14.43 9.98 -22.65
C GLN A 73 13.13 9.22 -22.41
N ARG A 74 12.23 9.29 -23.39
CA ARG A 74 10.92 8.62 -23.37
C ARG A 74 10.73 7.77 -24.60
N GLN A 75 9.67 6.95 -24.60
CA GLN A 75 9.33 6.09 -25.74
C GLN A 75 7.85 6.18 -26.08
N VAL A 76 7.55 6.05 -27.38
CA VAL A 76 6.21 5.88 -27.92
C VAL A 76 6.15 4.56 -28.68
N ILE A 77 5.06 3.82 -28.49
CA ILE A 77 4.86 2.52 -29.13
C ILE A 77 3.83 2.67 -30.25
N VAL A 78 4.24 2.31 -31.47
CA VAL A 78 3.35 2.25 -32.63
C VAL A 78 3.11 0.80 -33.00
N ASN A 79 1.85 0.40 -33.10
CA ASN A 79 1.46 -0.99 -33.38
C ASN A 79 0.79 -1.10 -34.76
N ASN A 80 1.15 -2.15 -35.50
CA ASN A 80 0.45 -2.57 -36.70
C ASN A 80 -0.17 -3.96 -36.48
N ASN A 81 -1.42 -3.97 -36.04
CA ASN A 81 -2.13 -5.20 -35.72
C ASN A 81 -2.40 -6.08 -36.97
N ALA A 82 -2.49 -5.50 -38.16
CA ALA A 82 -2.65 -6.26 -39.38
C ALA A 82 -1.40 -7.09 -39.69
N VAL A 83 -0.22 -6.55 -39.50
CA VAL A 83 1.05 -7.28 -39.66
C VAL A 83 1.18 -8.36 -38.58
N ALA A 84 0.85 -8.07 -37.35
CA ALA A 84 0.87 -9.06 -36.27
C ALA A 84 -0.08 -10.25 -36.57
N ALA A 85 -1.27 -9.95 -37.05
CA ALA A 85 -2.25 -10.99 -37.43
C ALA A 85 -1.77 -11.82 -38.63
N SER A 86 -1.18 -11.18 -39.65
CA SER A 86 -0.69 -11.89 -40.83
C SER A 86 0.52 -12.79 -40.57
N GLN A 87 1.37 -12.40 -39.62
CA GLN A 87 2.57 -13.16 -39.24
C GLN A 87 2.31 -14.18 -38.10
N GLY A 88 1.15 -14.14 -37.46
CA GLY A 88 0.82 -14.98 -36.29
C GLY A 88 1.67 -14.71 -35.05
N ARG A 89 2.47 -13.64 -35.05
CA ARG A 89 3.35 -13.24 -33.96
C ARG A 89 3.54 -11.72 -33.89
N ARG A 90 3.90 -11.22 -32.72
CA ARG A 90 4.37 -9.85 -32.55
C ARG A 90 5.89 -9.81 -32.70
N SER A 91 6.38 -8.89 -33.52
CA SER A 91 7.80 -8.60 -33.70
C SER A 91 8.03 -7.12 -33.41
N SER A 92 8.89 -6.82 -32.45
CA SER A 92 9.21 -5.45 -32.03
C SER A 92 10.55 -5.02 -32.61
N GLU A 93 10.63 -3.77 -33.07
CA GLU A 93 11.86 -3.12 -33.46
C GLU A 93 11.97 -1.78 -32.73
N GLU A 94 13.18 -1.44 -32.32
CA GLU A 94 13.48 -0.19 -31.63
C GLU A 94 14.16 0.79 -32.57
N VAL A 95 13.71 2.04 -32.57
CA VAL A 95 14.31 3.13 -33.34
C VAL A 95 14.48 4.36 -32.46
N GLU A 96 15.58 5.06 -32.66
CA GLU A 96 15.93 6.24 -31.88
C GLU A 96 15.80 7.52 -32.74
N PHE A 97 14.92 8.42 -32.29
CA PHE A 97 14.74 9.76 -32.86
C PHE A 97 14.94 10.81 -31.76
N LEU A 98 16.12 10.84 -31.16
CA LEU A 98 16.43 11.65 -29.98
C LEU A 98 16.29 13.17 -30.21
N GLY A 99 16.27 13.63 -31.47
CA GLY A 99 16.01 15.03 -31.84
C GLY A 99 14.53 15.40 -31.92
N VAL A 100 13.61 14.47 -31.65
CA VAL A 100 12.17 14.74 -31.66
C VAL A 100 11.75 15.22 -30.28
N PRO A 101 11.14 16.42 -30.14
CA PRO A 101 10.93 17.07 -28.84
C PRO A 101 9.65 16.67 -28.10
N THR A 102 8.69 16.00 -28.76
CA THR A 102 7.40 15.68 -28.18
C THR A 102 6.94 14.28 -28.53
N GLY A 103 6.15 13.64 -27.62
CA GLY A 103 5.58 12.31 -27.84
C GLY A 103 4.63 12.26 -29.04
N GLU A 104 3.87 13.33 -29.30
CA GLU A 104 2.98 13.41 -30.46
C GLU A 104 3.79 13.35 -31.77
N LEU A 105 4.84 14.14 -31.86
CA LEU A 105 5.70 14.14 -33.07
C LEU A 105 6.43 12.79 -33.20
N ALA A 106 6.89 12.20 -32.09
CA ALA A 106 7.49 10.88 -32.08
C ALA A 106 6.51 9.80 -32.59
N GLY A 107 5.24 9.88 -32.18
CA GLY A 107 4.18 9.01 -32.71
C GLY A 107 3.99 9.16 -34.24
N ARG A 108 3.90 10.39 -34.72
CA ARG A 108 3.76 10.70 -36.18
C ARG A 108 4.95 10.18 -36.97
N VAL A 109 6.17 10.38 -36.49
CA VAL A 109 7.40 9.86 -37.09
C VAL A 109 7.40 8.33 -37.05
N GLY A 110 7.01 7.73 -35.94
CA GLY A 110 6.89 6.29 -35.78
C GLY A 110 5.86 5.66 -36.72
N GLU A 111 4.72 6.29 -36.96
CA GLU A 111 3.73 5.84 -37.93
C GLU A 111 4.25 5.91 -39.35
N ARG A 112 4.98 6.97 -39.70
CA ARG A 112 5.67 7.06 -41.00
C ARG A 112 6.66 5.91 -41.20
N GLU A 113 7.53 5.68 -40.23
CA GLU A 113 8.51 4.57 -40.27
C GLU A 113 7.85 3.21 -40.32
N MET A 114 6.80 2.98 -39.50
CA MET A 114 6.03 1.75 -39.53
C MET A 114 5.44 1.50 -40.92
N ARG A 115 4.85 2.54 -41.56
CA ARG A 115 4.28 2.43 -42.91
C ARG A 115 5.35 2.07 -43.93
N LEU A 116 6.52 2.74 -43.89
CA LEU A 116 7.63 2.46 -44.82
C LEU A 116 8.13 1.01 -44.69
N LYS A 117 8.16 0.47 -43.48
CA LYS A 117 8.63 -0.90 -43.23
C LYS A 117 7.57 -1.98 -43.56
N THR A 118 6.29 -1.66 -43.47
CA THR A 118 5.20 -2.64 -43.61
C THR A 118 4.52 -2.64 -45.00
N THR A 119 4.66 -1.60 -45.79
CA THR A 119 3.94 -1.47 -47.07
C THR A 119 4.56 -2.26 -48.24
N GLY A 120 5.78 -2.79 -48.08
CA GLY A 120 6.41 -3.54 -49.17
C GLY A 120 6.64 -2.69 -50.42
N LEU A 121 7.33 -1.56 -50.25
CA LEU A 121 7.53 -0.56 -51.31
C LEU A 121 8.11 -1.17 -52.59
N LYS A 122 7.50 -0.83 -53.73
CA LYS A 122 8.03 -1.16 -55.04
C LYS A 122 9.18 -0.24 -55.40
N ARG A 123 10.23 -0.83 -55.90
CA ARG A 123 11.42 -0.14 -56.44
C ARG A 123 11.58 -0.49 -57.89
N TYR A 124 11.80 0.51 -58.71
CA TYR A 124 12.03 0.32 -60.12
C TYR A 124 13.41 0.88 -60.50
N LYS A 125 14.10 0.17 -61.39
CA LYS A 125 15.26 0.72 -62.10
C LYS A 125 14.88 0.87 -63.54
N GLY A 126 14.89 2.09 -64.08
CA GLY A 126 14.49 2.40 -65.43
C GLY A 126 15.50 3.27 -66.14
N VAL A 127 15.53 3.15 -67.46
CA VAL A 127 16.29 4.00 -68.36
C VAL A 127 15.34 5.04 -68.96
N PHE A 128 15.70 6.28 -68.85
CA PHE A 128 14.93 7.43 -69.29
C PHE A 128 15.73 8.25 -70.31
N ASP A 129 15.05 9.04 -71.11
CA ASP A 129 15.69 9.97 -72.07
C ASP A 129 16.12 11.31 -71.37
N ARG A 130 16.61 12.26 -72.09
CA ARG A 130 17.14 13.59 -71.63
C ARG A 130 16.10 14.40 -70.90
N ARG A 131 14.81 14.17 -71.06
CA ARG A 131 13.72 14.85 -70.30
C ARG A 131 13.84 14.61 -68.80
N ALA A 132 14.38 13.49 -68.39
CA ALA A 132 14.61 13.16 -66.98
C ALA A 132 15.81 13.89 -66.37
N ARG A 133 16.59 14.70 -67.15
CA ARG A 133 17.74 15.42 -66.63
C ARG A 133 17.38 16.48 -65.57
N SER A 134 16.19 17.04 -65.65
CA SER A 134 15.69 18.01 -64.70
C SER A 134 15.31 17.41 -63.32
N LEU A 135 15.20 16.11 -63.23
CA LEU A 135 14.84 15.43 -61.98
C LEU A 135 16.02 15.44 -61.01
N ASN A 136 15.70 15.72 -59.72
CA ASN A 136 16.65 15.73 -58.63
C ASN A 136 16.32 14.60 -57.63
N PRO A 137 17.26 14.12 -56.81
CA PRO A 137 17.02 13.16 -55.75
C PRO A 137 15.87 13.58 -54.83
N GLY A 138 15.03 12.62 -54.43
CA GLY A 138 13.83 12.83 -53.60
C GLY A 138 12.66 13.51 -54.32
N GLN A 139 12.79 13.92 -55.61
CA GLN A 139 11.71 14.55 -56.35
C GLN A 139 10.63 13.53 -56.73
N PRO A 140 9.33 13.83 -56.49
CA PRO A 140 8.23 12.98 -56.93
C PRO A 140 7.97 13.19 -58.42
N PHE A 141 7.57 12.11 -59.10
CA PHE A 141 7.09 12.13 -60.47
C PHE A 141 6.25 10.89 -60.74
N ARG A 142 5.53 10.82 -61.86
CA ARG A 142 4.70 9.67 -62.21
C ARG A 142 5.40 8.82 -63.24
N ILE A 143 5.27 7.49 -63.09
CA ILE A 143 5.64 6.52 -64.12
C ILE A 143 4.41 5.69 -64.50
N ARG A 144 4.35 5.33 -65.79
CA ARG A 144 3.39 4.35 -66.33
C ARG A 144 4.14 3.53 -67.35
N SER A 145 3.88 2.21 -67.37
CA SER A 145 4.39 1.34 -68.41
C SER A 145 3.35 0.30 -68.77
N THR A 146 2.78 0.45 -69.93
CA THR A 146 1.79 -0.50 -70.46
C THR A 146 2.45 -1.85 -70.78
N ARG A 147 3.69 -1.84 -71.23
CA ARG A 147 4.45 -3.07 -71.56
C ARG A 147 4.77 -3.93 -70.35
N ARG A 148 4.92 -3.32 -69.18
CA ARG A 148 5.21 -4.01 -67.89
C ARG A 148 3.98 -4.16 -67.01
N GLY A 149 2.83 -3.65 -67.44
CA GLY A 149 1.63 -3.66 -66.62
C GLY A 149 1.73 -2.79 -65.35
N ILE A 150 2.57 -1.73 -65.40
CA ILE A 150 2.70 -0.79 -64.29
C ILE A 150 1.67 0.31 -64.51
N PRO A 151 0.64 0.42 -63.64
CA PRO A 151 -0.33 1.50 -63.70
C PRO A 151 0.38 2.84 -63.40
N GLU A 152 -0.32 3.92 -63.68
CA GLU A 152 0.21 5.26 -63.29
C GLU A 152 0.48 5.27 -61.80
N THR A 153 1.77 5.42 -61.41
CA THR A 153 2.26 5.30 -60.05
C THR A 153 3.18 6.46 -59.76
N VAL A 154 2.95 7.12 -58.62
CA VAL A 154 3.85 8.15 -58.12
C VAL A 154 5.07 7.48 -57.49
N VAL A 155 6.23 7.91 -57.95
CA VAL A 155 7.53 7.44 -57.48
C VAL A 155 8.44 8.61 -57.13
N ARG A 156 9.42 8.37 -56.26
CA ARG A 156 10.48 9.34 -55.96
C ARG A 156 11.81 8.89 -56.52
N VAL A 157 12.56 9.85 -56.99
CA VAL A 157 13.92 9.63 -57.44
C VAL A 157 14.80 9.24 -56.26
N GLY A 158 15.39 8.07 -56.31
CA GLY A 158 16.43 7.63 -55.36
C GLY A 158 17.82 7.96 -55.95
N ARG A 159 18.35 7.03 -56.71
CA ARG A 159 19.68 7.16 -57.33
C ARG A 159 19.57 7.54 -58.79
N ILE A 160 20.41 8.46 -59.22
CA ILE A 160 20.56 8.90 -60.61
C ILE A 160 21.93 8.44 -61.11
N GLU A 161 21.96 7.77 -62.26
CA GLU A 161 23.17 7.31 -62.92
C GLU A 161 23.17 7.87 -64.37
N ASP A 162 24.06 8.79 -64.66
CA ASP A 162 24.33 9.27 -66.03
C ASP A 162 25.42 8.36 -66.61
N ASN A 163 25.05 7.41 -67.46
CA ASN A 163 25.96 6.37 -67.94
C ASN A 163 27.03 6.94 -68.89
N PHE A 164 26.56 7.60 -69.94
CA PHE A 164 27.45 8.22 -70.93
C PHE A 164 26.79 9.46 -71.49
N LEU A 165 27.48 10.56 -71.43
CA LEU A 165 26.93 11.86 -71.88
C LEU A 165 26.51 11.92 -73.37
N GLY A 166 27.07 11.05 -74.18
CA GLY A 166 26.82 11.02 -75.62
C GLY A 166 25.55 10.27 -76.06
N ASP A 167 25.06 9.32 -75.25
CA ASP A 167 23.87 8.49 -75.61
C ASP A 167 22.54 9.09 -75.15
N GLY A 168 22.60 10.13 -74.32
CA GLY A 168 21.39 10.82 -73.81
C GLY A 168 20.49 10.02 -72.89
N LYS A 169 20.94 8.87 -72.39
CA LYS A 169 20.20 8.02 -71.48
C LYS A 169 20.55 8.28 -70.03
N ILE A 170 19.55 8.30 -69.18
CA ILE A 170 19.69 8.50 -67.74
C ILE A 170 19.03 7.28 -67.05
N THR A 171 19.79 6.63 -66.20
CA THR A 171 19.25 5.51 -65.40
C THR A 171 18.81 6.01 -64.06
N LEU A 172 17.55 5.83 -63.72
CA LEU A 172 16.97 6.19 -62.41
C LEU A 172 16.62 4.95 -61.63
N THR A 173 17.01 4.91 -60.37
CA THR A 173 16.43 4.02 -59.40
C THR A 173 15.38 4.79 -58.62
N VAL A 174 14.13 4.36 -58.63
CA VAL A 174 13.00 5.07 -58.05
C VAL A 174 12.25 4.16 -57.05
N VAL A 175 11.63 4.78 -56.08
CA VAL A 175 10.85 4.08 -55.04
C VAL A 175 9.44 4.63 -55.03
N GLN A 176 8.46 3.78 -54.91
CA GLN A 176 7.06 4.17 -54.75
C GLN A 176 6.90 5.17 -53.62
N ASP A 177 6.13 6.24 -53.85
CA ASP A 177 5.96 7.30 -52.86
C ASP A 177 4.95 6.87 -51.77
N GLN A 178 5.42 6.82 -50.51
CA GLN A 178 4.64 6.52 -49.30
C GLN A 178 5.20 7.36 -48.11
N PHE A 179 5.87 8.48 -48.40
CA PHE A 179 6.65 9.24 -47.41
C PHE A 179 5.83 10.31 -46.69
N ASN A 180 4.52 10.35 -46.82
CA ASN A 180 3.70 11.33 -46.15
C ASN A 180 3.81 11.21 -44.62
N LEU A 181 3.84 12.35 -43.94
CA LEU A 181 3.74 12.43 -42.49
C LEU A 181 2.27 12.61 -42.14
N PRO A 182 1.65 11.68 -41.38
CA PRO A 182 0.24 11.82 -41.02
C PRO A 182 0.02 13.12 -40.23
N ALA A 183 -1.12 13.77 -40.46
CA ALA A 183 -1.49 15.01 -39.77
C ALA A 183 -1.79 14.76 -38.30
N THR A 184 -2.35 13.58 -38.01
CA THR A 184 -2.69 13.15 -36.64
C THR A 184 -2.09 11.77 -36.38
N THR A 185 -1.86 11.44 -35.13
CA THR A 185 -1.45 10.09 -34.73
C THR A 185 -2.65 9.32 -34.19
N GLY A 186 -2.73 8.02 -34.45
CA GLY A 186 -3.63 7.09 -33.77
C GLY A 186 -3.10 6.69 -32.37
N VAL A 187 -1.94 7.19 -32.00
CA VAL A 187 -1.37 6.99 -30.67
C VAL A 187 -2.06 7.98 -29.74
N ALA A 188 -2.74 7.48 -28.72
CA ALA A 188 -3.22 8.33 -27.65
C ALA A 188 -2.04 9.13 -27.09
N PRO A 189 -2.20 10.44 -26.82
CA PRO A 189 -1.16 11.18 -26.13
C PRO A 189 -0.77 10.36 -24.89
N PRO A 190 0.54 10.25 -24.56
CA PRO A 190 0.93 9.63 -23.32
C PRO A 190 0.11 10.29 -22.22
N PRO A 191 -0.41 9.51 -21.24
CA PRO A 191 -1.07 10.10 -20.08
C PRO A 191 -0.15 11.21 -19.56
N PRO A 192 -0.73 12.33 -19.06
CA PRO A 192 0.04 13.47 -18.60
C PRO A 192 1.19 12.98 -17.76
N GLY A 193 2.38 13.34 -18.08
CA GLY A 193 3.65 12.70 -17.79
C GLY A 193 3.65 11.97 -16.47
N TRP A 194 4.19 10.74 -16.42
CA TRP A 194 4.37 10.01 -15.16
C TRP A 194 5.01 10.97 -14.14
N ILE A 195 4.20 11.43 -13.19
CA ILE A 195 4.67 12.19 -12.04
C ILE A 195 5.23 11.14 -11.08
N PRO A 196 6.53 11.21 -10.74
CA PRO A 196 7.08 10.33 -9.72
C PRO A 196 6.17 10.38 -8.49
N PRO A 197 5.81 9.25 -7.88
CA PRO A 197 5.04 9.29 -6.66
C PRO A 197 5.81 10.08 -5.60
N ASP A 198 5.09 10.96 -4.90
CA ASP A 198 5.65 11.77 -3.81
C ASP A 198 6.11 10.85 -2.68
N ARG A 199 7.42 10.77 -2.47
CA ARG A 199 8.07 9.95 -1.45
C ARG A 199 8.52 10.75 -0.24
N THR A 200 8.18 12.03 -0.20
CA THR A 200 8.53 12.90 0.92
C THR A 200 7.99 12.32 2.25
N PRO A 201 8.82 12.15 3.27
CA PRO A 201 8.39 11.64 4.56
C PRO A 201 7.31 12.53 5.16
N ARG A 202 6.18 11.95 5.57
CA ARG A 202 5.05 12.67 6.17
C ARG A 202 4.91 12.33 7.65
N ALA A 203 4.39 13.28 8.43
CA ALA A 203 4.12 13.08 9.85
C ALA A 203 3.07 11.98 10.07
N ILE A 204 3.30 11.14 11.08
CA ILE A 204 2.40 10.06 11.49
C ILE A 204 1.27 10.68 12.31
N THR A 205 0.05 10.59 11.81
CA THR A 205 -1.14 11.11 12.50
C THR A 205 -1.80 10.08 13.40
N VAL A 206 -1.73 8.82 13.01
CA VAL A 206 -2.32 7.69 13.73
C VAL A 206 -1.21 6.89 14.39
N ARG A 207 -1.05 7.08 15.69
CA ARG A 207 0.01 6.47 16.50
C ARG A 207 -0.42 6.34 17.95
N ARG A 208 0.25 5.48 18.70
CA ARG A 208 0.01 5.25 20.11
C ARG A 208 1.29 4.82 20.81
N LEU A 209 1.51 5.34 22.01
CA LEU A 209 2.52 4.83 22.93
C LEU A 209 1.85 3.87 23.92
N ILE A 210 2.51 2.78 24.21
CA ILE A 210 2.08 1.82 25.23
C ILE A 210 3.25 1.46 26.13
N GLU A 211 2.96 1.13 27.37
CA GLU A 211 3.93 0.48 28.26
C GLU A 211 3.88 -1.03 27.98
N ALA A 212 5.03 -1.64 27.66
CA ALA A 212 5.10 -3.03 27.29
C ALA A 212 4.62 -3.95 28.43
N PRO A 213 3.64 -4.83 28.22
CA PRO A 213 3.22 -5.82 29.20
C PRO A 213 4.27 -6.92 29.34
N TYR A 214 4.18 -7.71 30.43
CA TYR A 214 5.11 -8.82 30.68
C TYR A 214 5.23 -9.80 29.51
N ARG A 215 4.13 -10.11 28.84
CA ARG A 215 4.07 -11.03 27.70
C ARG A 215 5.00 -10.59 26.56
N GLU A 216 5.03 -9.30 26.22
CA GLU A 216 5.87 -8.79 25.13
C GLU A 216 7.36 -8.90 25.49
N LEU A 217 7.70 -8.65 26.75
CA LEU A 217 9.06 -8.83 27.24
C LEU A 217 9.48 -10.30 27.24
N ALA A 218 8.55 -11.22 27.55
CA ALA A 218 8.81 -12.66 27.52
C ALA A 218 9.11 -13.20 26.11
N GLY A 219 8.65 -12.50 25.07
CA GLY A 219 8.97 -12.82 23.68
C GLY A 219 10.39 -12.41 23.26
N VAL A 220 11.04 -11.50 24.00
CA VAL A 220 12.31 -10.87 23.60
C VAL A 220 13.43 -11.14 24.62
N ILE A 221 13.11 -11.17 25.92
CA ILE A 221 14.08 -11.33 27.01
C ILE A 221 14.13 -12.80 27.43
N ASP A 222 15.35 -13.30 27.62
CA ASP A 222 15.55 -14.65 28.17
C ASP A 222 14.78 -14.84 29.49
N PRO A 223 14.07 -15.96 29.70
CA PRO A 223 13.22 -16.18 30.89
C PRO A 223 13.95 -16.01 32.22
N ALA A 224 15.22 -16.37 32.32
CA ALA A 224 16.00 -16.22 33.54
C ALA A 224 16.27 -14.74 33.84
N ASN A 225 16.57 -13.94 32.83
CA ASN A 225 16.78 -12.50 32.97
C ASN A 225 15.46 -11.76 33.23
N LEU A 226 14.38 -12.18 32.60
CA LEU A 226 13.05 -11.60 32.78
C LEU A 226 12.58 -11.72 34.23
N GLN A 227 12.85 -12.85 34.90
CA GLN A 227 12.50 -13.06 36.30
C GLN A 227 13.33 -12.22 37.28
N LEU A 228 14.50 -11.74 36.85
CA LEU A 228 15.39 -10.88 37.65
C LEU A 228 15.09 -9.39 37.50
N LEU A 229 14.16 -9.03 36.60
CA LEU A 229 13.79 -7.61 36.45
C LEU A 229 13.16 -7.09 37.74
N ASP A 230 13.57 -5.86 38.10
CA ASP A 230 12.93 -5.14 39.19
C ASP A 230 11.42 -4.95 38.87
N VAL A 231 10.58 -5.07 39.88
CA VAL A 231 9.12 -4.90 39.71
C VAL A 231 8.72 -3.52 39.22
N SER A 232 9.55 -2.51 39.44
CA SER A 232 9.36 -1.14 38.95
C SER A 232 9.88 -0.93 37.53
N ALA A 233 10.60 -1.90 36.96
CA ALA A 233 11.11 -1.79 35.61
C ALA A 233 9.98 -1.62 34.59
N SER A 234 10.18 -0.78 33.62
CA SER A 234 9.18 -0.40 32.61
C SER A 234 9.84 -0.20 31.27
N TYR A 235 9.13 -0.49 30.19
CA TYR A 235 9.60 -0.38 28.82
C TYR A 235 8.56 0.35 27.96
N LEU A 236 9.06 1.18 27.05
CA LEU A 236 8.22 1.89 26.10
C LEU A 236 8.06 1.07 24.81
N ALA A 237 6.84 0.97 24.32
CA ALA A 237 6.57 0.51 22.97
C ALA A 237 5.72 1.54 22.22
N ALA A 238 5.86 1.56 20.91
CA ALA A 238 5.15 2.47 20.03
C ALA A 238 4.47 1.73 18.89
N LEU A 239 3.25 2.12 18.58
CA LEU A 239 2.42 1.62 17.49
C LEU A 239 2.13 2.75 16.52
N ALA A 240 2.20 2.49 15.21
CA ALA A 240 1.93 3.49 14.20
C ALA A 240 1.31 2.89 12.93
N GLU A 241 0.43 3.66 12.31
CA GLU A 241 -0.11 3.38 10.97
C GLU A 241 0.68 4.19 9.93
N ALA A 242 0.94 3.58 8.76
CA ALA A 242 1.68 4.24 7.69
C ALA A 242 0.97 5.51 7.21
N PRO A 243 1.64 6.67 7.20
CA PRO A 243 1.03 7.90 6.70
C PRO A 243 0.77 7.88 5.19
N THR A 244 1.54 7.08 4.45
CA THR A 244 1.36 6.86 3.00
C THR A 244 1.80 5.44 2.65
N SER A 245 1.34 4.91 1.50
CA SER A 245 1.75 3.60 0.99
C SER A 245 3.23 3.51 0.61
N LEU A 246 3.96 4.63 0.58
CA LEU A 246 5.40 4.71 0.27
C LEU A 246 6.27 4.86 1.51
N SER A 247 5.66 4.94 2.68
CA SER A 247 6.35 4.92 3.96
C SER A 247 6.85 3.51 4.26
N GLN A 248 8.14 3.35 4.54
CA GLN A 248 8.77 2.04 4.71
C GLN A 248 8.74 1.56 6.15
N SER A 249 9.06 2.43 7.09
CA SER A 249 9.12 2.18 8.53
C SER A 249 9.09 3.49 9.31
N TYR A 250 9.17 3.43 10.62
CA TYR A 250 9.42 4.61 11.44
C TYR A 250 10.53 4.37 12.45
N THR A 251 11.22 5.43 12.85
CA THR A 251 12.20 5.41 13.93
C THR A 251 11.54 5.95 15.20
N LEU A 252 11.62 5.18 16.28
CA LEU A 252 11.21 5.62 17.62
C LEU A 252 12.35 6.45 18.22
N THR A 253 12.05 7.66 18.65
CA THR A 253 12.97 8.48 19.42
C THR A 253 12.29 8.93 20.70
N ASP A 254 13.01 8.91 21.82
CA ASP A 254 12.46 9.35 23.09
C ASP A 254 13.40 10.20 23.93
N ARG A 255 12.86 10.73 25.00
CA ARG A 255 13.60 11.39 26.10
C ARG A 255 12.85 11.30 27.42
N VAL A 256 13.58 11.39 28.52
CA VAL A 256 12.98 11.48 29.87
C VAL A 256 12.52 12.90 30.14
N GLY A 257 11.29 13.07 30.57
CA GLY A 257 10.70 14.37 30.89
C GLY A 257 10.54 15.27 29.66
N SER A 258 10.60 16.58 29.86
CA SER A 258 10.36 17.60 28.82
C SER A 258 11.62 18.31 28.32
N SER A 259 12.80 17.96 28.83
CA SER A 259 14.07 18.60 28.48
C SER A 259 15.10 17.58 27.99
N GLY A 260 16.11 18.08 27.28
CA GLY A 260 17.16 17.23 26.70
C GLY A 260 16.88 16.81 25.24
N ALA A 261 17.86 16.17 24.64
CA ALA A 261 17.77 15.66 23.27
C ALA A 261 16.96 14.36 23.22
N PHE A 262 16.26 14.14 22.12
CA PHE A 262 15.67 12.85 21.81
C PHE A 262 16.77 11.89 21.38
N VAL A 263 16.70 10.66 21.86
CA VAL A 263 17.63 9.56 21.56
C VAL A 263 16.91 8.56 20.67
N ASP A 264 17.60 8.06 19.65
CA ASP A 264 17.11 6.99 18.78
C ASP A 264 17.03 5.68 19.57
N ARG A 265 15.88 5.00 19.51
CA ARG A 265 15.58 3.75 20.24
C ARG A 265 15.32 2.55 19.32
N GLY A 266 15.40 2.75 18.02
CA GLY A 266 15.21 1.70 17.05
C GLY A 266 14.08 1.97 16.06
N THR A 267 13.81 0.98 15.24
CA THR A 267 12.88 1.09 14.13
C THR A 267 11.69 0.15 14.34
N GLY A 268 10.48 0.65 14.11
CA GLY A 268 9.24 -0.13 14.07
C GLY A 268 8.68 -0.26 12.66
N ASP A 269 7.89 -1.29 12.45
CA ASP A 269 7.08 -1.47 11.24
C ASP A 269 5.67 -0.89 11.44
N TRP A 270 4.93 -0.75 10.36
CA TRP A 270 3.58 -0.21 10.37
C TRP A 270 2.59 -1.25 10.88
N CYS A 271 1.85 -0.88 11.93
CA CYS A 271 0.88 -1.75 12.56
C CYS A 271 -0.41 -1.84 11.70
N PRO A 272 -0.90 -3.06 11.38
CA PRO A 272 -2.23 -3.22 10.83
C PRO A 272 -3.28 -2.67 11.79
N THR A 273 -4.28 -1.95 11.28
CA THR A 273 -5.32 -1.33 12.11
C THR A 273 -6.70 -1.39 11.46
N GLY A 274 -7.73 -1.11 12.25
CA GLY A 274 -9.08 -0.89 11.79
C GLY A 274 -9.92 -0.21 12.87
N LEU A 275 -11.06 0.36 12.51
CA LEU A 275 -11.99 0.96 13.46
C LEU A 275 -13.19 0.03 13.67
N LEU A 276 -13.65 -0.14 14.91
CA LEU A 276 -14.88 -0.88 15.19
C LEU A 276 -16.07 -0.23 14.48
N ALA A 277 -16.76 -0.98 13.63
CA ALA A 277 -17.97 -0.49 12.94
C ALA A 277 -19.15 -0.25 13.91
N ALA A 278 -19.20 -0.99 15.01
CA ALA A 278 -20.21 -0.91 16.04
C ALA A 278 -19.58 -1.04 17.43
N GLU A 279 -20.35 -0.76 18.46
CA GLU A 279 -19.95 -0.97 19.84
C GLU A 279 -19.60 -2.45 20.09
N LEU A 280 -18.47 -2.69 20.74
CA LEU A 280 -18.09 -4.02 21.25
C LEU A 280 -18.49 -4.09 22.72
N PRO A 281 -19.55 -4.87 23.06
CA PRO A 281 -20.07 -4.91 24.42
C PRO A 281 -19.11 -5.62 25.37
N LEU A 282 -19.30 -5.38 26.67
CA LEU A 282 -18.63 -6.16 27.73
C LEU A 282 -19.11 -7.61 27.66
N ALA A 283 -18.21 -8.52 27.35
CA ALA A 283 -18.50 -9.95 27.24
C ALA A 283 -17.25 -10.76 27.61
N ALA A 284 -17.45 -11.95 28.16
CA ALA A 284 -16.35 -12.86 28.48
C ALA A 284 -15.92 -13.71 27.28
N GLY A 285 -16.86 -14.11 26.43
CA GLY A 285 -16.60 -14.99 25.28
C GLY A 285 -16.04 -14.25 24.06
N PRO A 286 -15.57 -15.01 23.06
CA PRO A 286 -15.11 -14.44 21.80
C PRO A 286 -16.19 -13.58 21.16
N SER A 287 -15.77 -12.48 20.55
CA SER A 287 -16.65 -11.50 19.93
C SER A 287 -16.30 -11.31 18.46
N VAL A 288 -17.30 -11.38 17.58
CA VAL A 288 -17.12 -11.07 16.16
C VAL A 288 -17.33 -9.58 15.96
N VAL A 289 -16.33 -8.91 15.40
CA VAL A 289 -16.38 -7.48 15.10
C VAL A 289 -16.19 -7.24 13.60
N THR A 290 -16.84 -6.21 13.07
CA THR A 290 -16.60 -5.71 11.72
C THR A 290 -15.72 -4.47 11.83
N LEU A 291 -14.70 -4.39 10.99
CA LEU A 291 -13.77 -3.27 10.94
C LEU A 291 -14.09 -2.38 9.74
N THR A 292 -14.01 -1.08 9.96
CA THR A 292 -14.04 -0.04 8.93
C THR A 292 -12.68 0.64 8.85
N ASN A 293 -12.36 1.24 7.71
CA ASN A 293 -11.07 1.90 7.48
C ASN A 293 -9.88 1.00 7.88
N ALA A 294 -10.00 -0.30 7.56
CA ALA A 294 -8.93 -1.24 7.85
C ALA A 294 -7.72 -1.00 6.92
N SER A 295 -6.54 -1.05 7.51
CA SER A 295 -5.26 -0.92 6.82
C SER A 295 -4.43 -2.16 7.07
N ARG A 296 -3.86 -2.77 6.02
CA ARG A 296 -2.97 -3.94 6.08
C ARG A 296 -3.59 -5.15 6.83
N LEU A 297 -4.91 -5.34 6.72
CA LEU A 297 -5.58 -6.45 7.41
C LEU A 297 -5.06 -7.83 6.94
N GLU A 298 -4.58 -7.91 5.70
CA GLU A 298 -3.96 -9.11 5.11
C GLU A 298 -2.70 -9.59 5.83
N ASP A 299 -2.05 -8.72 6.59
CA ASP A 299 -0.84 -9.05 7.36
C ASP A 299 -1.20 -9.61 8.76
N VAL A 300 -2.47 -9.62 9.12
CA VAL A 300 -2.93 -10.12 10.43
C VAL A 300 -3.09 -11.63 10.40
N ALA A 301 -2.43 -12.32 11.31
CA ALA A 301 -2.54 -13.77 11.47
C ALA A 301 -3.39 -14.17 12.68
N VAL A 302 -3.97 -15.36 12.61
CA VAL A 302 -4.67 -15.98 13.75
C VAL A 302 -3.68 -16.32 14.86
N GLY A 303 -4.05 -16.04 16.10
CA GLY A 303 -3.23 -16.24 17.29
C GLY A 303 -2.46 -14.98 17.72
N GLN A 304 -2.40 -13.94 16.90
CA GLN A 304 -1.71 -12.68 17.22
C GLN A 304 -2.46 -11.87 18.27
N ALA A 305 -1.69 -11.04 18.99
CA ALA A 305 -2.23 -10.02 19.90
C ALA A 305 -2.72 -8.81 19.11
N ALA A 306 -3.81 -8.25 19.58
CA ALA A 306 -4.27 -6.93 19.21
C ALA A 306 -4.66 -6.15 20.46
N VAL A 307 -4.72 -4.83 20.36
CA VAL A 307 -5.20 -3.99 21.46
C VAL A 307 -6.33 -3.09 20.99
N VAL A 308 -7.40 -3.05 21.76
CA VAL A 308 -8.54 -2.15 21.60
C VAL A 308 -8.64 -1.29 22.85
N ASP A 309 -8.49 0.02 22.72
CA ASP A 309 -8.25 0.89 23.87
C ASP A 309 -7.13 0.29 24.75
N ASP A 310 -7.43 -0.12 25.98
CA ASP A 310 -6.45 -0.74 26.88
C ASP A 310 -6.65 -2.26 27.06
N GLU A 311 -7.57 -2.89 26.31
CA GLU A 311 -7.78 -4.33 26.35
C GLU A 311 -6.90 -5.06 25.32
N ILE A 312 -6.09 -6.00 25.78
CA ILE A 312 -5.40 -6.96 24.90
C ILE A 312 -6.38 -8.07 24.53
N VAL A 313 -6.49 -8.33 23.26
CA VAL A 313 -7.34 -9.36 22.66
C VAL A 313 -6.51 -10.27 21.78
N ARG A 314 -6.95 -11.51 21.58
CA ARG A 314 -6.33 -12.45 20.64
C ARG A 314 -7.18 -12.56 19.39
N VAL A 315 -6.55 -12.59 18.25
CA VAL A 315 -7.21 -12.83 16.96
C VAL A 315 -7.47 -14.33 16.80
N ASP A 316 -8.73 -14.75 16.86
CA ASP A 316 -9.12 -16.16 16.70
C ASP A 316 -9.53 -16.49 15.27
N ALA A 317 -10.02 -15.52 14.50
CA ALA A 317 -10.31 -15.67 13.07
C ALA A 317 -10.30 -14.31 12.35
N VAL A 318 -9.94 -14.33 11.07
CA VAL A 318 -9.98 -13.15 10.19
C VAL A 318 -10.69 -13.52 8.89
N ASN A 319 -11.63 -12.70 8.47
CA ASN A 319 -12.20 -12.76 7.13
C ASN A 319 -11.81 -11.47 6.38
N TYR A 320 -10.78 -11.59 5.56
CA TYR A 320 -10.21 -10.46 4.82
C TYR A 320 -11.20 -9.84 3.81
N ALA A 321 -12.11 -10.64 3.26
CA ALA A 321 -13.07 -10.16 2.26
C ALA A 321 -14.18 -9.30 2.85
N SER A 322 -14.64 -9.62 4.06
CA SER A 322 -15.69 -8.87 4.76
C SER A 322 -15.16 -7.87 5.80
N GLY A 323 -13.86 -7.88 6.09
CA GLY A 323 -13.28 -7.07 7.16
C GLY A 323 -13.76 -7.46 8.55
N THR A 324 -14.15 -8.74 8.77
CA THR A 324 -14.59 -9.22 10.08
C THR A 324 -13.50 -9.98 10.79
N VAL A 325 -13.38 -9.77 12.10
CA VAL A 325 -12.39 -10.41 12.96
C VAL A 325 -13.09 -10.99 14.18
N THR A 326 -12.73 -12.20 14.57
CA THR A 326 -13.15 -12.78 15.86
C THR A 326 -12.06 -12.54 16.89
N LEU A 327 -12.42 -11.92 18.00
CA LEU A 327 -11.48 -11.51 19.05
C LEU A 327 -11.80 -12.26 20.36
N ALA A 328 -10.84 -13.00 20.89
CA ALA A 328 -10.88 -13.47 22.28
C ALA A 328 -10.58 -12.30 23.21
N ARG A 329 -11.24 -12.27 24.37
CA ARG A 329 -11.35 -11.10 25.23
C ARG A 329 -10.51 -11.21 26.52
N GLY A 330 -9.97 -10.07 26.97
CA GLY A 330 -9.27 -9.96 28.23
C GLY A 330 -8.07 -10.87 28.34
N CYS A 331 -7.13 -10.74 27.41
CA CYS A 331 -5.91 -11.53 27.38
C CYS A 331 -4.80 -10.87 28.22
N ALA A 332 -3.82 -11.66 28.62
CA ALA A 332 -2.63 -11.25 29.37
C ALA A 332 -3.00 -10.50 30.68
N ASP A 333 -2.53 -9.28 30.85
CA ASP A 333 -2.73 -8.43 32.02
C ASP A 333 -4.01 -7.57 31.95
N THR A 334 -4.92 -7.88 31.02
CA THR A 334 -6.15 -7.11 30.80
C THR A 334 -7.41 -7.88 31.14
N VAL A 335 -8.51 -7.16 31.30
CA VAL A 335 -9.86 -7.70 31.49
C VAL A 335 -10.77 -7.22 30.37
N PRO A 336 -11.84 -7.98 30.02
CA PRO A 336 -12.82 -7.52 29.04
C PRO A 336 -13.40 -6.17 29.42
N ALA A 337 -13.53 -5.29 28.44
CA ALA A 337 -14.13 -3.98 28.60
C ALA A 337 -15.17 -3.73 27.49
N LYS A 338 -15.99 -2.71 27.68
CA LYS A 338 -16.85 -2.19 26.64
C LYS A 338 -16.08 -1.19 25.78
N HIS A 339 -16.14 -1.33 24.45
CA HIS A 339 -15.51 -0.40 23.51
C HIS A 339 -16.56 0.25 22.62
N LEU A 340 -16.44 1.55 22.40
CA LEU A 340 -17.38 2.28 21.56
C LEU A 340 -17.13 2.03 20.07
N ALA A 341 -18.15 2.24 19.25
CA ALA A 341 -17.98 2.31 17.82
C ALA A 341 -16.93 3.38 17.48
N GLY A 342 -16.05 3.08 16.51
CA GLY A 342 -14.92 3.93 16.13
C GLY A 342 -13.66 3.73 16.98
N ALA A 343 -13.68 2.93 18.05
CA ALA A 343 -12.45 2.55 18.75
C ALA A 343 -11.51 1.82 17.79
N ARG A 344 -10.21 2.13 17.89
CA ARG A 344 -9.19 1.54 17.00
C ARG A 344 -8.70 0.22 17.54
N VAL A 345 -8.67 -0.77 16.66
CA VAL A 345 -8.02 -2.06 16.87
C VAL A 345 -6.62 -1.98 16.27
N TRP A 346 -5.60 -2.25 17.08
CA TRP A 346 -4.21 -2.31 16.66
C TRP A 346 -3.77 -3.77 16.70
N PHE A 347 -3.42 -4.35 15.58
CA PHE A 347 -2.85 -5.71 15.50
C PHE A 347 -1.34 -5.59 15.61
N TYR A 348 -0.84 -5.49 16.85
CA TYR A 348 0.49 -4.97 17.12
C TYR A 348 1.60 -6.04 17.16
N ASP A 349 1.24 -7.29 17.35
CA ASP A 349 2.20 -8.40 17.48
C ASP A 349 3.18 -8.41 16.30
N THR A 350 4.47 -8.22 16.56
CA THR A 350 5.58 -8.12 15.59
C THR A 350 5.68 -6.81 14.78
N PHE A 351 4.82 -5.84 15.00
CA PHE A 351 4.82 -4.56 14.26
C PHE A 351 5.22 -3.35 15.12
N GLU A 352 5.32 -3.50 16.43
CA GLU A 352 5.69 -2.42 17.34
C GLU A 352 7.19 -2.10 17.28
N ALA A 353 7.55 -0.87 17.65
CA ALA A 353 8.90 -0.52 18.06
C ALA A 353 8.97 -0.59 19.59
N VAL A 354 9.88 -1.39 20.11
CA VAL A 354 10.15 -1.51 21.55
C VAL A 354 11.48 -0.83 21.86
N ASP A 355 11.45 0.09 22.84
CA ASP A 355 12.66 0.63 23.42
C ASP A 355 13.23 -0.36 24.45
N GLU A 356 14.43 -0.86 24.19
CA GLU A 356 15.13 -1.80 25.07
C GLU A 356 15.67 -1.15 26.37
N THR A 357 15.53 0.16 26.51
CA THR A 357 15.98 0.88 27.70
C THR A 357 15.06 0.61 28.87
N VAL A 358 15.66 0.24 30.00
CA VAL A 358 14.92 0.04 31.25
C VAL A 358 14.68 1.39 31.93
N TYR A 359 13.41 1.68 32.16
CA TYR A 359 12.97 2.85 32.94
C TYR A 359 12.36 2.40 34.25
N SER A 360 12.20 3.32 35.20
CA SER A 360 11.51 3.04 36.45
C SER A 360 10.06 3.52 36.40
N GLN A 361 9.20 2.87 37.15
CA GLN A 361 7.83 3.33 37.41
C GLN A 361 7.82 4.81 37.83
N GLY A 362 6.85 5.56 37.32
CA GLY A 362 6.68 7.01 37.62
C GLY A 362 7.44 7.91 36.65
N VAL A 363 8.35 7.39 35.86
CA VAL A 363 9.04 8.18 34.82
C VAL A 363 8.05 8.53 33.68
N THR A 364 8.05 9.82 33.31
CA THR A 364 7.33 10.28 32.12
C THR A 364 8.29 10.39 30.96
N LEU A 365 8.00 9.69 29.88
CA LEU A 365 8.74 9.74 28.62
C LEU A 365 8.01 10.64 27.63
N GLN A 366 8.76 11.34 26.81
CA GLN A 366 8.28 11.99 25.59
C GLN A 366 8.89 11.27 24.40
N ALA A 367 8.05 10.86 23.45
CA ALA A 367 8.47 10.14 22.25
C ALA A 367 8.01 10.83 20.97
N ARG A 368 8.78 10.63 19.91
CA ARG A 368 8.48 11.01 18.53
C ARG A 368 8.69 9.81 17.62
N LEU A 369 7.82 9.67 16.63
CA LEU A 369 7.93 8.66 15.60
C LEU A 369 8.28 9.36 14.28
N LEU A 370 9.42 9.01 13.69
CA LEU A 370 9.97 9.64 12.50
C LEU A 370 9.81 8.70 11.31
N THR A 371 8.95 9.05 10.37
CA THR A 371 8.70 8.26 9.15
C THR A 371 9.97 8.12 8.32
N ASN A 372 10.27 6.91 7.86
CA ASN A 372 11.34 6.61 6.92
C ASN A 372 10.76 6.30 5.53
N THR A 373 11.32 6.90 4.50
CA THR A 373 11.01 6.64 3.09
C THR A 373 12.29 6.46 2.30
N SER A 374 12.19 6.17 0.99
CA SER A 374 13.37 6.09 0.13
C SER A 374 14.06 7.45 -0.13
N GLU A 375 13.42 8.57 0.24
CA GLU A 375 14.02 9.92 0.15
C GLU A 375 14.69 10.35 1.46
N GLY A 376 14.44 9.64 2.56
CA GLY A 376 15.04 9.93 3.85
C GLY A 376 14.07 9.81 5.02
N GLN A 377 14.43 10.42 6.14
CA GLN A 377 13.67 10.42 7.38
C GLN A 377 12.96 11.75 7.60
N LEU A 378 11.77 11.70 8.19
CA LEU A 378 11.03 12.90 8.61
C LEU A 378 11.87 13.76 9.57
N ALA A 379 11.95 15.05 9.28
CA ALA A 379 12.62 15.99 10.19
C ALA A 379 11.95 15.98 11.58
N PRO A 380 12.71 15.85 12.69
CA PRO A 380 12.14 15.72 14.03
C PRO A 380 11.20 16.86 14.45
N ALA A 381 11.39 18.06 13.88
CA ALA A 381 10.53 19.22 14.16
C ALA A 381 9.11 19.08 13.59
N LEU A 382 8.92 18.21 12.59
CA LEU A 382 7.62 17.95 11.96
C LEU A 382 6.87 16.78 12.62
N ALA A 383 7.55 15.99 13.46
CA ALA A 383 6.92 14.92 14.20
C ALA A 383 6.22 15.44 15.45
N ALA A 384 5.02 14.95 15.70
CA ALA A 384 4.34 15.25 16.97
C ALA A 384 5.04 14.55 18.13
N THR A 385 4.95 15.16 19.32
CA THR A 385 5.50 14.61 20.55
C THR A 385 4.35 14.08 21.41
N ASP A 386 4.42 12.80 21.75
CA ASP A 386 3.50 12.16 22.68
C ASP A 386 4.20 11.92 24.02
N SER A 387 3.42 11.79 25.10
CA SER A 387 3.95 11.55 26.44
C SER A 387 3.28 10.34 27.06
N LEU A 388 4.05 9.50 27.75
CA LEU A 388 3.57 8.37 28.51
C LEU A 388 4.26 8.34 29.89
N THR A 389 3.46 8.20 30.96
CA THR A 389 3.99 7.96 32.31
C THR A 389 3.95 6.47 32.58
N LEU A 390 5.07 5.89 32.87
CA LEU A 390 5.26 4.46 33.08
C LEU A 390 4.76 4.04 34.47
N THR A 391 4.13 2.88 34.55
CA THR A 391 3.42 2.42 35.75
C THR A 391 3.98 1.14 36.38
N GLY A 392 5.08 0.59 35.86
CA GLY A 392 5.63 -0.70 36.29
C GLY A 392 4.77 -1.87 35.81
N ARG A 393 4.16 -1.75 34.62
CA ARG A 393 3.15 -2.67 34.12
C ARG A 393 3.63 -4.13 34.13
N GLN A 394 4.85 -4.39 33.67
CA GLN A 394 5.41 -5.73 33.59
C GLN A 394 5.54 -6.43 34.97
N GLY A 395 5.75 -5.65 36.04
CA GLY A 395 5.88 -6.17 37.41
C GLY A 395 4.56 -6.54 38.09
N LYS A 396 3.43 -6.13 37.52
CA LYS A 396 2.11 -6.34 38.11
C LYS A 396 1.56 -7.75 37.84
N PRO A 397 0.90 -8.39 38.82
CA PRO A 397 0.27 -9.69 38.61
C PRO A 397 -0.88 -9.56 37.59
N TYR A 398 -1.17 -10.65 36.87
CA TYR A 398 -2.30 -10.68 35.96
C TYR A 398 -3.65 -10.66 36.72
N PRO A 399 -4.68 -9.97 36.24
CA PRO A 399 -5.99 -9.94 36.86
C PRO A 399 -6.64 -11.35 36.81
N PRO A 400 -7.59 -11.67 37.71
CA PRO A 400 -8.27 -12.93 37.67
C PRO A 400 -9.07 -13.13 36.37
N GLY A 401 -9.09 -14.34 35.83
CA GLY A 401 -9.96 -14.70 34.72
C GLY A 401 -11.32 -15.23 35.17
N GLN A 402 -12.21 -15.62 34.24
CA GLN A 402 -13.53 -16.23 34.49
C GLN A 402 -14.37 -15.53 35.57
N PHE A 403 -14.32 -14.20 35.59
CA PHE A 403 -15.09 -13.44 36.55
C PHE A 403 -16.59 -13.67 36.34
N ARG A 404 -17.25 -14.24 37.38
CA ARG A 404 -18.69 -14.56 37.37
C ARG A 404 -19.34 -14.11 38.65
N ILE A 405 -20.57 -13.64 38.54
CA ILE A 405 -21.43 -13.26 39.63
C ILE A 405 -22.69 -14.13 39.55
N ASN A 406 -22.99 -14.87 40.60
CA ASN A 406 -24.06 -15.86 40.64
C ASN A 406 -24.04 -16.83 39.44
N GLY A 407 -22.81 -17.23 39.02
CA GLY A 407 -22.57 -18.13 37.89
C GLY A 407 -22.58 -17.48 36.50
N SER A 408 -23.02 -16.24 36.35
CA SER A 408 -23.10 -15.52 35.10
C SER A 408 -21.90 -14.57 34.89
N ALA A 409 -21.36 -14.52 33.70
CA ALA A 409 -20.31 -13.56 33.35
C ALA A 409 -20.93 -12.18 33.09
N TYR A 410 -20.45 -11.18 33.81
CA TYR A 410 -20.87 -9.79 33.71
C TYR A 410 -22.40 -9.55 33.65
N PRO A 411 -23.18 -10.09 34.59
CA PRO A 411 -24.61 -9.87 34.59
C PRO A 411 -24.94 -8.41 34.91
N THR A 412 -26.04 -7.90 34.37
CA THR A 412 -26.57 -6.58 34.72
C THR A 412 -27.45 -6.65 35.98
N LYS A 413 -28.07 -7.82 36.23
CA LYS A 413 -28.97 -8.07 37.36
C LYS A 413 -28.66 -9.40 38.02
N VAL A 414 -28.80 -9.46 39.35
CA VAL A 414 -28.70 -10.70 40.13
C VAL A 414 -29.81 -10.76 41.16
N TYR A 415 -30.16 -11.97 41.56
CA TYR A 415 -31.20 -12.21 42.54
C TYR A 415 -30.63 -12.93 43.76
N GLY A 416 -31.10 -12.55 44.94
CA GLY A 416 -30.79 -13.21 46.20
C GLY A 416 -29.38 -12.99 46.73
N ALA A 417 -28.80 -14.04 47.31
CA ALA A 417 -27.45 -13.98 47.86
C ALA A 417 -26.40 -13.76 46.77
N LEU A 418 -25.38 -12.99 47.11
CA LEU A 418 -24.31 -12.63 46.17
C LEU A 418 -23.15 -13.62 46.30
N SER A 419 -22.78 -14.23 45.19
CA SER A 419 -21.59 -15.08 45.08
C SER A 419 -20.73 -14.64 43.90
N VAL A 420 -19.43 -14.70 44.06
CA VAL A 420 -18.45 -14.31 43.01
C VAL A 420 -17.47 -15.46 42.84
N SER A 421 -17.16 -15.79 41.61
CA SER A 421 -16.14 -16.78 41.31
C SER A 421 -15.20 -16.26 40.20
N TRP A 422 -13.97 -16.76 40.20
CA TRP A 422 -12.93 -16.39 39.27
C TRP A 422 -11.92 -17.50 39.04
N ALA A 423 -11.13 -17.39 37.99
CA ALA A 423 -9.97 -18.23 37.73
C ALA A 423 -8.69 -17.50 38.12
N LYS A 424 -7.75 -18.21 38.69
CA LYS A 424 -6.42 -17.67 39.01
C LYS A 424 -5.57 -17.55 37.76
N ARG A 425 -4.64 -16.59 37.78
CA ARG A 425 -3.69 -16.34 36.70
C ARG A 425 -2.27 -16.35 37.24
N ASP A 426 -1.34 -16.74 36.37
CA ASP A 426 0.10 -16.71 36.60
C ASP A 426 0.79 -16.14 35.36
N ARG A 427 1.31 -14.91 35.44
CA ARG A 427 1.99 -14.26 34.32
C ARG A 427 3.26 -14.99 33.89
N ILE A 428 3.94 -15.68 34.81
CA ILE A 428 5.16 -16.43 34.54
C ILE A 428 4.83 -17.76 33.86
N GLY A 429 3.85 -18.51 34.42
CA GLY A 429 3.41 -19.79 33.86
C GLY A 429 2.71 -19.70 32.51
N GLN A 430 2.29 -18.52 32.07
CA GLN A 430 1.64 -18.27 30.79
C GLN A 430 2.32 -17.14 30.00
N ALA A 431 3.62 -16.93 30.23
CA ALA A 431 4.37 -15.78 29.74
C ALA A 431 4.29 -15.57 28.22
N ASP A 432 4.33 -16.65 27.47
CA ASP A 432 4.34 -16.69 26.00
C ASP A 432 2.96 -16.91 25.35
N GLN A 433 1.89 -16.99 26.19
CA GLN A 433 0.57 -17.37 25.72
C GLN A 433 -0.44 -16.21 25.85
N LEU A 434 -1.29 -16.07 24.85
CA LEU A 434 -2.46 -15.17 24.89
C LEU A 434 -3.67 -15.90 25.45
N ILE A 435 -3.64 -16.18 26.75
CA ILE A 435 -4.76 -16.80 27.46
C ILE A 435 -5.87 -15.77 27.65
N ASP A 436 -7.07 -16.08 27.16
CA ASP A 436 -8.24 -15.21 27.31
C ASP A 436 -8.95 -15.42 28.66
N THR A 437 -9.90 -14.54 28.96
CA THR A 437 -10.63 -14.55 30.24
C THR A 437 -11.48 -15.80 30.46
N THR A 438 -11.77 -16.60 29.42
CA THR A 438 -12.65 -17.81 29.57
C THR A 438 -11.91 -19.05 30.05
N VAL A 439 -10.60 -19.04 30.02
CA VAL A 439 -9.77 -20.20 30.40
C VAL A 439 -9.81 -20.38 31.94
N GLY A 440 -9.78 -21.62 32.38
CA GLY A 440 -9.81 -22.01 33.80
C GLY A 440 -8.56 -21.57 34.57
N ASN A 441 -8.39 -22.12 35.78
CA ASN A 441 -7.28 -21.77 36.66
C ASN A 441 -5.92 -22.07 36.05
N ILE A 442 -5.05 -21.07 36.07
CA ILE A 442 -3.62 -21.15 35.76
C ILE A 442 -2.89 -20.42 36.88
N GLY A 443 -2.22 -21.17 37.71
CA GLY A 443 -1.59 -20.61 38.91
C GLY A 443 -2.41 -20.79 40.19
N PRO A 444 -2.25 -19.92 41.21
CA PRO A 444 -1.78 -18.52 41.12
C PRO A 444 -0.27 -18.39 40.95
N GLU A 445 0.16 -17.23 40.47
CA GLU A 445 1.55 -16.79 40.58
C GLU A 445 1.97 -16.79 42.06
N ASP A 446 3.22 -17.15 42.36
CA ASP A 446 3.71 -17.25 43.72
C ASP A 446 3.54 -15.92 44.49
N GLY A 447 3.04 -16.00 45.70
CA GLY A 447 2.70 -14.83 46.53
C GLY A 447 1.44 -14.05 46.10
N ALA A 448 0.79 -14.42 44.99
CA ALA A 448 -0.40 -13.72 44.54
C ALA A 448 -1.68 -14.15 45.27
N THR A 449 -2.45 -13.18 45.66
CA THR A 449 -3.78 -13.30 46.28
C THR A 449 -4.79 -12.47 45.52
N VAL A 450 -6.08 -12.59 45.85
CA VAL A 450 -7.13 -11.79 45.24
C VAL A 450 -7.77 -10.87 46.30
N THR A 451 -8.09 -9.67 45.89
CA THR A 451 -8.85 -8.69 46.69
C THR A 451 -10.16 -8.39 45.99
N LEU A 452 -11.27 -8.54 46.75
CA LEU A 452 -12.60 -8.14 46.32
C LEU A 452 -13.05 -6.94 47.16
N LEU A 453 -13.48 -5.87 46.48
CA LEU A 453 -14.10 -4.70 47.09
C LEU A 453 -15.59 -4.69 46.77
N VAL A 454 -16.39 -4.42 47.75
CA VAL A 454 -17.87 -4.34 47.64
C VAL A 454 -18.28 -2.91 47.95
N TYR A 455 -18.96 -2.28 46.99
CA TYR A 455 -19.48 -0.92 47.14
C TYR A 455 -21.01 -0.91 47.06
N SER A 456 -21.61 0.08 47.72
CA SER A 456 -22.98 0.52 47.44
C SER A 456 -22.90 1.86 46.73
N GLY A 457 -23.24 1.86 45.43
CA GLY A 457 -22.95 3.00 44.59
C GLY A 457 -21.45 3.37 44.59
N THR A 458 -21.11 4.53 45.12
CA THR A 458 -19.71 4.99 45.25
C THR A 458 -19.09 4.70 46.61
N THR A 459 -19.87 4.24 47.59
CA THR A 459 -19.43 4.03 48.98
C THR A 459 -18.85 2.64 49.16
N LEU A 460 -17.57 2.53 49.54
CA LEU A 460 -16.95 1.26 49.87
C LEU A 460 -17.57 0.72 51.18
N LYS A 461 -18.17 -0.48 51.12
CA LYS A 461 -18.75 -1.18 52.23
C LYS A 461 -17.78 -2.18 52.84
N ARG A 462 -17.18 -3.03 52.03
CA ARG A 462 -16.31 -4.11 52.46
C ARG A 462 -15.07 -4.27 51.60
N THR A 463 -14.00 -4.74 52.24
CA THR A 463 -12.75 -5.13 51.58
C THR A 463 -12.43 -6.57 52.05
N TYR A 464 -12.41 -7.50 51.12
CA TYR A 464 -11.97 -8.89 51.35
C TYR A 464 -10.62 -9.06 50.66
N ALA A 465 -9.55 -8.92 51.42
CA ALA A 465 -8.18 -9.04 50.92
C ALA A 465 -7.58 -10.42 51.25
N GLY A 466 -6.54 -10.79 50.51
CA GLY A 466 -5.78 -12.03 50.75
C GLY A 466 -6.58 -13.31 50.44
N LEU A 467 -7.55 -13.23 49.55
CA LEU A 467 -8.32 -14.39 49.12
C LEU A 467 -7.44 -15.35 48.31
N THR A 468 -7.33 -16.59 48.79
CA THR A 468 -6.59 -17.69 48.13
C THR A 468 -7.52 -18.68 47.43
N SER A 469 -8.83 -18.62 47.70
CA SER A 469 -9.87 -19.39 47.01
C SER A 469 -10.10 -18.88 45.59
N SER A 470 -10.93 -19.58 44.81
CA SER A 470 -11.42 -19.13 43.49
C SER A 470 -12.89 -18.70 43.54
N SER A 471 -13.41 -18.49 44.73
CA SER A 471 -14.79 -18.05 44.94
C SER A 471 -14.96 -17.36 46.29
N TRP A 472 -15.98 -16.54 46.37
CA TRP A 472 -16.40 -15.86 47.56
C TRP A 472 -17.92 -15.72 47.54
N SER A 473 -18.53 -15.81 48.71
CA SER A 473 -19.95 -15.53 48.91
C SER A 473 -20.13 -14.47 49.99
N TYR A 474 -21.06 -13.55 49.79
CA TYR A 474 -21.32 -12.51 50.76
C TYR A 474 -21.85 -13.16 52.06
N PRO A 475 -21.13 -13.01 53.19
CA PRO A 475 -21.61 -13.56 54.44
C PRO A 475 -22.95 -12.94 54.82
N LEU A 476 -23.95 -13.76 55.13
CA LEU A 476 -25.31 -13.30 55.42
C LEU A 476 -25.36 -12.24 56.54
N ALA A 477 -24.58 -12.42 57.59
CA ALA A 477 -24.52 -11.48 58.71
C ALA A 477 -23.99 -10.10 58.28
N GLU A 478 -23.01 -10.06 57.37
CA GLU A 478 -22.45 -8.84 56.85
C GLU A 478 -23.38 -8.18 55.83
N ASP A 479 -24.00 -8.97 54.96
CA ASP A 479 -25.00 -8.53 54.00
C ASP A 479 -26.18 -7.85 54.70
N MET A 480 -26.65 -8.46 55.79
CA MET A 480 -27.70 -7.88 56.63
C MET A 480 -27.25 -6.59 57.33
N ALA A 481 -26.01 -6.53 57.81
CA ALA A 481 -25.47 -5.35 58.50
C ALA A 481 -25.26 -4.17 57.57
N ASP A 482 -24.89 -4.44 56.31
CA ASP A 482 -24.68 -3.42 55.28
C ASP A 482 -25.98 -2.89 54.68
N GLY A 483 -27.11 -3.60 54.98
CA GLY A 483 -28.44 -3.29 54.47
C GLY A 483 -28.65 -3.77 53.02
N PRO A 484 -29.86 -3.57 52.49
CA PRO A 484 -30.19 -4.02 51.13
C PRO A 484 -29.39 -3.19 50.12
N LEU A 485 -28.31 -3.79 49.59
CA LEU A 485 -27.50 -3.18 48.54
C LEU A 485 -28.20 -3.40 47.20
N GLN A 486 -28.79 -2.34 46.63
CA GLN A 486 -29.50 -2.40 45.35
C GLN A 486 -28.53 -2.29 44.18
N ASP A 487 -27.73 -1.21 44.15
CA ASP A 487 -26.65 -1.03 43.19
C ASP A 487 -25.34 -1.47 43.82
N VAL A 488 -24.94 -2.70 43.51
CA VAL A 488 -23.69 -3.26 44.01
C VAL A 488 -22.61 -3.13 42.97
N ARG A 489 -21.55 -2.39 43.30
CA ARG A 489 -20.35 -2.36 42.49
C ARG A 489 -19.32 -3.29 43.09
N LEU A 490 -18.81 -4.21 42.29
CA LEU A 490 -17.81 -5.20 42.66
C LEU A 490 -16.51 -4.88 41.91
N VAL A 491 -15.42 -4.79 42.67
CA VAL A 491 -14.07 -4.61 42.09
C VAL A 491 -13.23 -5.81 42.51
N LEU A 492 -12.73 -6.57 41.50
CA LEU A 492 -11.92 -7.77 41.73
C LEU A 492 -10.56 -7.60 41.07
N ARG A 493 -9.48 -7.79 41.83
CA ARG A 493 -8.12 -7.66 41.38
C ARG A 493 -7.17 -8.65 42.02
N SER A 494 -6.11 -9.03 41.34
CA SER A 494 -4.99 -9.74 41.95
C SER A 494 -4.06 -8.77 42.68
N VAL A 495 -3.44 -9.26 43.74
CA VAL A 495 -2.47 -8.53 44.55
C VAL A 495 -1.28 -9.45 44.83
N ARG A 496 -0.07 -8.99 44.56
CA ARG A 496 1.18 -9.68 44.88
C ARG A 496 2.16 -8.67 45.50
N ASP A 497 2.70 -8.98 46.66
CA ASP A 497 3.63 -8.12 47.41
C ASP A 497 3.12 -6.68 47.58
N GLY A 498 1.83 -6.50 47.77
CA GLY A 498 1.18 -5.19 47.88
C GLY A 498 0.92 -4.48 46.56
N ILE A 499 1.33 -5.05 45.43
CA ILE A 499 1.14 -4.48 44.09
C ILE A 499 -0.13 -5.04 43.48
N ASN A 500 -1.05 -4.17 43.04
CA ASN A 500 -2.28 -4.55 42.36
C ASN A 500 -2.02 -4.94 40.91
N SER A 501 -2.87 -5.79 40.32
CA SER A 501 -2.90 -6.03 38.88
C SER A 501 -3.08 -4.73 38.11
N TRP A 502 -2.56 -4.69 36.86
CA TRP A 502 -2.64 -3.50 36.03
C TRP A 502 -4.08 -3.09 35.72
N GLN A 503 -4.91 -4.05 35.36
CA GLN A 503 -6.34 -3.89 35.24
C GLN A 503 -7.07 -4.70 36.32
N GLN A 504 -8.35 -4.41 36.51
CA GLN A 504 -9.24 -5.08 37.47
C GLN A 504 -10.64 -5.20 36.89
N HIS A 505 -11.37 -6.21 37.27
CA HIS A 505 -12.79 -6.24 37.00
C HIS A 505 -13.50 -5.20 37.86
N ASP A 506 -14.36 -4.40 37.22
CA ASP A 506 -15.12 -3.34 37.87
C ASP A 506 -16.53 -3.33 37.25
N ILE A 507 -17.50 -3.84 37.95
CA ILE A 507 -18.86 -4.00 37.44
C ILE A 507 -19.87 -3.51 38.47
N THR A 508 -20.87 -2.78 37.99
CA THR A 508 -22.05 -2.41 38.78
C THR A 508 -23.23 -3.25 38.32
N ILE A 509 -23.91 -3.89 39.26
CA ILE A 509 -25.06 -4.77 39.06
C ILE A 509 -26.24 -4.30 39.86
N GLU A 510 -27.45 -4.47 39.33
CA GLU A 510 -28.68 -4.37 40.09
C GLU A 510 -28.91 -5.68 40.85
N ARG A 511 -29.12 -5.59 42.16
CA ARG A 511 -29.41 -6.73 43.00
C ARG A 511 -30.86 -6.66 43.47
N HIS A 512 -31.57 -7.74 43.24
CA HIS A 512 -32.98 -7.89 43.60
C HIS A 512 -33.18 -9.02 44.62
N GLY A 513 -34.07 -8.84 45.58
CA GLY A 513 -34.38 -9.85 46.61
C GLY A 513 -35.48 -9.37 47.56
N LEU A 514 -35.93 -10.28 48.41
CA LEU A 514 -36.94 -9.96 49.44
C LEU A 514 -36.44 -8.83 50.32
N GLY A 515 -37.12 -7.68 50.29
CA GLY A 515 -36.78 -6.46 51.04
C GLY A 515 -36.21 -5.30 50.20
N PHE A 516 -35.99 -5.49 48.92
CA PHE A 516 -35.45 -4.43 48.05
C PHE A 516 -36.58 -3.64 47.49
N ARG A 517 -37.53 -3.69 46.94
CA ARG A 517 -38.68 -2.85 46.59
C ARG A 517 -39.97 -3.63 46.64
N LEU A 518 -40.81 -3.38 47.65
CA LEU A 518 -42.16 -3.92 47.67
C LEU A 518 -42.94 -3.32 46.48
N GLY A 519 -43.13 -4.10 45.46
CA GLY A 519 -43.87 -3.71 44.28
C GLY A 519 -43.22 -4.08 42.93
N GLU A 520 -41.90 -4.19 42.87
CA GLU A 520 -41.21 -4.58 41.62
C GLU A 520 -41.07 -6.09 41.46
N GLU A 521 -41.11 -6.86 42.54
CA GLU A 521 -40.90 -8.31 42.51
C GLU A 521 -42.15 -9.18 42.75
N LEU A 522 -43.26 -8.62 43.22
CA LEU A 522 -44.53 -9.37 43.33
C LEU A 522 -45.30 -9.41 42.01
N GLY A 523 -44.88 -8.69 41.02
CA GLY A 523 -45.49 -8.61 39.70
C GLY A 523 -44.66 -9.19 38.56
N GLY A 524 -43.71 -10.06 38.86
CA GLY A 524 -42.83 -10.79 37.95
C GLY A 524 -43.10 -10.77 36.45
N VAL A 525 -43.18 -9.65 35.82
CA VAL A 525 -42.97 -9.44 34.40
C VAL A 525 -42.97 -7.93 34.16
N SER A 526 -41.85 -7.28 34.15
CA SER A 526 -41.75 -6.04 33.43
C SER A 526 -41.48 -6.34 31.96
N ALA A 527 -42.20 -5.70 31.12
CA ALA A 527 -42.13 -5.72 29.68
C ALA A 527 -40.73 -5.39 29.14
#